data_02dde3966e9013adefd1513cbdaf0c68
#
_entry.id   02dde3966e9013adefd1513cbdaf0c68
#
_cell.length_a   1.000
_cell.length_b   1.000
_cell.length_c   1.000
_cell.angle_alpha   90.00
_cell.angle_beta   90.00
_cell.angle_gamma   90.00
#
_symmetry.space_group_name_H-M   'P 1'
#
loop_
_entity.id
_entity.type
_entity.pdbx_description
1 polymer ?
#
loop_
_entity_poly.entity_id
_entity_poly.type
_entity_poly.pdbx_seq_one_letter_code
_entity_poly.pdbx_strand_id
1 'polypeptide(L)'
;VTRSPDRWKVEHGPLSEARFSEMGSEPWTLRVQAVDHHVPAVAALLAPFRFIPNWRMDDIMVSYAVDGGGVGAHFDNYDVFLVQGLGKRRWQIGARCDHTAELLPHDDLRLLADFEPTDEWILGPGDILYVPPGVAHNGIAVGDDCMTYSVGFRAPSRSELIAHWADHLISELDDDDRYAD
;
A
#
# COMPACT_ATOMS: atom_id res chain seq x y z
N VAL A 1 -9.07 -1.99 9.45
CA VAL A 1 -9.14 -0.54 9.76
C VAL A 1 -10.59 -0.13 9.80
N THR A 2 -11.05 0.46 10.88
CA THR A 2 -12.39 1.00 11.05
C THR A 2 -12.30 2.50 11.26
N ARG A 3 -13.20 3.26 10.66
CA ARG A 3 -13.28 4.72 10.79
C ARG A 3 -14.55 5.10 11.54
N SER A 4 -14.40 5.74 12.68
CA SER A 4 -15.46 6.50 13.36
C SER A 4 -15.27 8.00 13.14
N PRO A 5 -16.26 8.88 13.41
CA PRO A 5 -16.15 10.31 13.13
C PRO A 5 -14.88 10.97 13.65
N ASP A 6 -14.43 10.57 14.84
CA ASP A 6 -13.28 11.21 15.54
C ASP A 6 -12.08 10.28 15.68
N ARG A 7 -12.13 9.05 15.13
CA ARG A 7 -11.11 8.05 15.46
C ARG A 7 -10.92 7.01 14.38
N TRP A 8 -9.65 6.68 14.13
CA TRP A 8 -9.23 5.50 13.39
C TRP A 8 -8.88 4.36 14.36
N LYS A 9 -9.30 3.15 14.05
CA LYS A 9 -8.96 1.95 14.82
C LYS A 9 -8.35 0.92 13.87
N VAL A 10 -7.19 0.39 14.24
CA VAL A 10 -6.54 -0.71 13.54
C VAL A 10 -6.62 -1.97 14.40
N GLU A 11 -6.92 -3.09 13.78
CA GLU A 11 -6.82 -4.42 14.36
C GLU A 11 -5.88 -5.24 13.46
N HIS A 12 -4.92 -5.91 14.08
CA HIS A 12 -3.97 -6.76 13.39
C HIS A 12 -4.41 -8.22 13.42
N GLY A 13 -4.17 -8.94 12.32
CA GLY A 13 -4.41 -10.37 12.22
C GLY A 13 -3.44 -11.22 13.06
N PRO A 14 -3.71 -12.52 13.17
CA PRO A 14 -4.84 -13.23 12.52
C PRO A 14 -6.18 -12.92 13.16
N LEU A 15 -7.19 -12.62 12.34
CA LEU A 15 -8.54 -12.38 12.80
C LEU A 15 -9.33 -13.69 12.83
N SER A 16 -10.15 -13.89 13.86
CA SER A 16 -11.04 -15.05 13.92
C SER A 16 -12.22 -14.90 12.95
N GLU A 17 -12.80 -16.02 12.51
CA GLU A 17 -14.00 -16.01 11.66
C GLU A 17 -15.16 -15.26 12.31
N ALA A 18 -15.35 -15.43 13.63
CA ALA A 18 -16.38 -14.73 14.39
C ALA A 18 -16.20 -13.19 14.29
N ARG A 19 -14.95 -12.69 14.22
CA ARG A 19 -14.69 -11.26 14.13
C ARG A 19 -15.30 -10.62 12.89
N PHE A 20 -15.32 -11.33 11.75
CA PHE A 20 -15.94 -10.83 10.52
C PHE A 20 -17.44 -10.65 10.66
N SER A 21 -18.13 -11.56 11.38
CA SER A 21 -19.56 -11.46 11.67
C SER A 21 -19.90 -10.33 12.65
N GLU A 22 -18.93 -9.88 13.44
CA GLU A 22 -19.06 -8.79 14.41
C GLU A 22 -18.65 -7.42 13.85
N MET A 23 -18.18 -7.35 12.61
CA MET A 23 -17.90 -6.08 11.95
C MET A 23 -19.20 -5.31 11.80
N GLY A 24 -19.32 -4.22 12.57
CA GLY A 24 -20.52 -3.39 12.63
C GLY A 24 -20.80 -2.62 11.35
N SER A 25 -21.75 -1.68 11.43
CA SER A 25 -22.14 -0.79 10.32
C SER A 25 -21.22 0.41 10.11
N GLU A 26 -20.20 0.60 10.95
CA GLU A 26 -19.20 1.64 10.75
C GLU A 26 -18.36 1.34 9.51
N PRO A 27 -17.91 2.38 8.76
CA PRO A 27 -17.04 2.18 7.61
C PRO A 27 -15.75 1.45 7.99
N TRP A 28 -15.50 0.28 7.40
CA TRP A 28 -14.29 -0.50 7.63
C TRP A 28 -13.64 -0.97 6.33
N THR A 29 -12.36 -1.26 6.44
CA THR A 29 -11.55 -1.85 5.37
C THR A 29 -10.70 -2.97 5.94
N LEU A 30 -10.79 -4.15 5.33
CA LEU A 30 -9.88 -5.27 5.53
C LEU A 30 -8.74 -5.14 4.52
N ARG A 31 -7.49 -5.34 4.96
CA ARG A 31 -6.31 -5.39 4.10
C ARG A 31 -5.58 -6.70 4.31
N VAL A 32 -5.25 -7.39 3.24
CA VAL A 32 -4.48 -8.64 3.27
C VAL A 32 -3.25 -8.46 2.38
N GLN A 33 -2.07 -8.55 2.98
CA GLN A 33 -0.78 -8.43 2.30
C GLN A 33 -0.41 -9.74 1.59
N ALA A 34 0.41 -9.66 0.55
CA ALA A 34 1.04 -10.76 -0.14
C ALA A 34 0.06 -11.86 -0.61
N VAL A 35 -1.12 -11.47 -1.06
CA VAL A 35 -2.16 -12.42 -1.50
C VAL A 35 -1.70 -13.22 -2.73
N ASP A 36 -0.90 -12.61 -3.59
CA ASP A 36 -0.27 -13.26 -4.75
C ASP A 36 0.63 -14.44 -4.39
N HIS A 37 1.23 -14.44 -3.19
CA HIS A 37 2.03 -15.57 -2.72
C HIS A 37 1.18 -16.82 -2.41
N HIS A 38 -0.12 -16.66 -2.21
CA HIS A 38 -1.02 -17.73 -1.76
C HIS A 38 -2.14 -18.05 -2.75
N VAL A 39 -2.47 -17.12 -3.64
CA VAL A 39 -3.60 -17.23 -4.58
C VAL A 39 -3.10 -17.09 -6.02
N PRO A 40 -2.97 -18.19 -6.79
CA PRO A 40 -2.43 -18.17 -8.15
C PRO A 40 -3.16 -17.22 -9.11
N ALA A 41 -4.48 -17.05 -8.94
CA ALA A 41 -5.26 -16.12 -9.76
C ALA A 41 -4.86 -14.65 -9.50
N VAL A 42 -4.48 -14.32 -8.25
CA VAL A 42 -3.97 -12.99 -7.90
C VAL A 42 -2.55 -12.82 -8.42
N ALA A 43 -1.70 -13.84 -8.30
CA ALA A 43 -0.35 -13.82 -8.88
C ALA A 43 -0.37 -13.57 -10.41
N ALA A 44 -1.38 -14.07 -11.11
CA ALA A 44 -1.54 -13.84 -12.55
C ALA A 44 -1.76 -12.37 -12.91
N LEU A 45 -2.26 -11.55 -11.99
CA LEU A 45 -2.43 -10.10 -12.19
C LEU A 45 -1.08 -9.36 -12.31
N LEU A 46 0.04 -9.96 -11.92
CA LEU A 46 1.37 -9.39 -12.09
C LEU A 46 1.84 -9.41 -13.55
N ALA A 47 1.26 -10.25 -14.40
CA ALA A 47 1.71 -10.45 -15.79
C ALA A 47 1.76 -9.15 -16.61
N PRO A 48 0.76 -8.25 -16.60
CA PRO A 48 0.79 -6.99 -17.32
C PRO A 48 1.89 -6.02 -16.86
N PHE A 49 2.38 -6.18 -15.63
CA PHE A 49 3.35 -5.28 -15.01
C PHE A 49 4.81 -5.75 -15.16
N ARG A 50 5.06 -6.85 -15.87
CA ARG A 50 6.42 -7.40 -16.09
C ARG A 50 7.33 -6.54 -16.97
N PHE A 51 6.86 -5.40 -17.46
CA PHE A 51 7.73 -4.37 -18.03
C PHE A 51 8.59 -3.67 -16.96
N ILE A 52 8.21 -3.80 -15.68
CA ILE A 52 9.03 -3.39 -14.53
C ILE A 52 9.88 -4.60 -14.10
N PRO A 53 11.19 -4.42 -13.84
CA PRO A 53 12.06 -5.51 -13.43
C PRO A 53 11.54 -6.28 -12.21
N ASN A 54 11.63 -7.61 -12.24
CA ASN A 54 11.09 -8.47 -11.17
C ASN A 54 11.61 -8.15 -9.76
N TRP A 55 12.85 -7.68 -9.64
CA TRP A 55 13.42 -7.30 -8.34
C TRP A 55 12.74 -6.08 -7.71
N ARG A 56 11.99 -5.31 -8.50
CA ARG A 56 11.17 -4.20 -8.03
C ARG A 56 9.76 -4.62 -7.63
N MET A 57 9.30 -5.79 -8.05
CA MET A 57 7.97 -6.26 -7.66
C MET A 57 8.00 -6.63 -6.18
N ASP A 58 7.07 -6.10 -5.42
CA ASP A 58 6.91 -6.42 -4.00
C ASP A 58 5.82 -7.47 -3.81
N ASP A 59 4.59 -7.04 -3.65
CA ASP A 59 3.45 -7.95 -3.49
C ASP A 59 2.17 -7.37 -4.11
N ILE A 60 1.11 -8.17 -4.09
CA ILE A 60 -0.25 -7.68 -4.27
C ILE A 60 -0.97 -7.71 -2.94
N MET A 61 -1.21 -6.53 -2.39
CA MET A 61 -2.13 -6.35 -1.28
C MET A 61 -3.56 -6.28 -1.80
N VAL A 62 -4.48 -7.00 -1.17
CA VAL A 62 -5.92 -6.90 -1.46
C VAL A 62 -6.63 -6.16 -0.34
N SER A 63 -7.40 -5.15 -0.69
CA SER A 63 -8.30 -4.47 0.23
C SER A 63 -9.76 -4.77 -0.11
N TYR A 64 -10.56 -5.07 0.92
CA TYR A 64 -12.01 -5.21 0.83
C TYR A 64 -12.65 -4.23 1.81
N ALA A 65 -13.69 -3.52 1.36
CA ALA A 65 -14.30 -2.46 2.16
C ALA A 65 -15.82 -2.39 1.92
N VAL A 66 -16.52 -1.97 2.95
CA VAL A 66 -17.93 -1.54 2.89
C VAL A 66 -18.03 -0.06 2.54
N ASP A 67 -19.24 0.44 2.28
CA ASP A 67 -19.46 1.84 1.92
C ASP A 67 -18.78 2.81 2.90
N GLY A 68 -18.13 3.81 2.36
CA GLY A 68 -17.33 4.79 3.11
C GLY A 68 -16.02 4.24 3.70
N GLY A 69 -15.75 2.95 3.58
CA GLY A 69 -14.51 2.32 4.09
C GLY A 69 -13.26 2.76 3.31
N GLY A 70 -12.17 2.94 4.04
CA GLY A 70 -10.86 3.36 3.52
C GLY A 70 -9.82 3.33 4.62
N VAL A 71 -8.61 3.75 4.32
CA VAL A 71 -7.50 3.86 5.28
C VAL A 71 -7.11 5.32 5.60
N GLY A 72 -7.79 6.29 4.96
CA GLY A 72 -7.51 7.70 5.10
C GLY A 72 -6.45 8.20 4.11
N ALA A 73 -6.27 9.53 4.10
CA ALA A 73 -5.30 10.17 3.23
C ALA A 73 -3.87 9.89 3.70
N HIS A 74 -3.03 9.42 2.79
CA HIS A 74 -1.62 9.09 3.05
C HIS A 74 -0.81 9.19 1.76
N PHE A 75 0.49 8.97 1.85
CA PHE A 75 1.37 8.77 0.69
C PHE A 75 2.33 7.60 0.96
N ASP A 76 2.74 6.96 -0.11
CA ASP A 76 3.71 5.86 -0.09
C ASP A 76 5.05 6.30 -0.69
N ASN A 77 6.14 5.67 -0.28
CA ASN A 77 7.47 5.92 -0.83
C ASN A 77 7.81 4.99 -2.02
N TYR A 78 6.81 4.32 -2.58
CA TYR A 78 6.96 3.35 -3.67
C TYR A 78 5.87 3.55 -4.72
N ASP A 79 6.09 2.96 -5.89
CA ASP A 79 5.11 2.95 -6.98
C ASP A 79 4.00 1.94 -6.67
N VAL A 80 2.75 2.30 -6.93
CA VAL A 80 1.62 1.37 -6.81
C VAL A 80 0.63 1.52 -7.97
N PHE A 81 0.16 0.39 -8.48
CA PHE A 81 -0.98 0.35 -9.39
C PHE A 81 -2.20 -0.20 -8.63
N LEU A 82 -3.23 0.61 -8.56
CA LEU A 82 -4.47 0.32 -7.86
C LEU A 82 -5.48 -0.20 -8.89
N VAL A 83 -5.67 -1.52 -8.91
CA VAL A 83 -6.56 -2.20 -9.84
C VAL A 83 -7.90 -2.45 -9.16
N GLN A 84 -8.97 -1.84 -9.66
CA GLN A 84 -10.30 -2.06 -9.08
C GLN A 84 -10.84 -3.44 -9.50
N GLY A 85 -11.12 -4.30 -8.51
CA GLY A 85 -11.59 -5.66 -8.73
C GLY A 85 -13.11 -5.80 -8.64
N LEU A 86 -13.71 -5.34 -7.53
CA LEU A 86 -15.16 -5.38 -7.31
C LEU A 86 -15.65 -4.01 -6.85
N GLY A 87 -16.94 -3.73 -7.10
CA GLY A 87 -17.60 -2.51 -6.66
C GLY A 87 -16.93 -1.26 -7.21
N LYS A 88 -17.03 -0.17 -6.48
CA LYS A 88 -16.47 1.12 -6.90
C LYS A 88 -15.64 1.73 -5.77
N ARG A 89 -14.58 2.42 -6.14
CA ARG A 89 -13.78 3.21 -5.20
C ARG A 89 -13.55 4.61 -5.74
N ARG A 90 -13.85 5.59 -4.90
CA ARG A 90 -13.49 6.98 -5.15
C ARG A 90 -12.05 7.18 -4.72
N TRP A 91 -11.21 7.56 -5.65
CA TRP A 91 -9.82 7.92 -5.42
C TRP A 91 -9.65 9.43 -5.54
N GLN A 92 -9.07 10.01 -4.52
CA GLN A 92 -8.67 11.40 -4.46
C GLN A 92 -7.15 11.45 -4.48
N ILE A 93 -6.59 12.30 -5.32
CA ILE A 93 -5.16 12.52 -5.44
C ILE A 93 -4.87 13.95 -5.02
N GLY A 94 -3.83 14.13 -4.23
CA GLY A 94 -3.38 15.44 -3.75
C GLY A 94 -1.96 15.75 -4.17
N ALA A 95 -1.37 16.74 -3.52
CA ALA A 95 0.00 17.17 -3.76
C ALA A 95 1.04 16.08 -3.45
N ARG A 96 2.23 16.27 -3.98
CA ARG A 96 3.38 15.45 -3.62
C ARG A 96 3.87 15.81 -2.22
N CYS A 97 4.05 14.79 -1.38
CA CYS A 97 4.52 14.88 -0.01
C CYS A 97 5.91 14.24 0.14
N ASP A 98 6.58 14.59 1.21
CA ASP A 98 7.85 14.01 1.63
C ASP A 98 7.90 13.82 3.16
N HIS A 99 9.09 13.59 3.71
CA HIS A 99 9.30 13.36 5.15
C HIS A 99 8.94 14.56 6.05
N THR A 100 8.70 15.73 5.48
CA THR A 100 8.31 16.96 6.21
C THR A 100 6.79 17.08 6.35
N ALA A 101 6.01 16.24 5.67
CA ALA A 101 4.55 16.26 5.76
C ALA A 101 4.07 16.00 7.19
N GLU A 102 3.16 16.84 7.67
CA GLU A 102 2.58 16.68 9.00
C GLU A 102 1.61 15.50 9.02
N LEU A 103 1.76 14.63 10.00
CA LEU A 103 0.96 13.43 10.17
C LEU A 103 0.09 13.52 11.43
N LEU A 104 -1.11 12.94 11.34
CA LEU A 104 -1.94 12.74 12.53
C LEU A 104 -1.26 11.77 13.49
N PRO A 105 -1.37 12.00 14.81
CA PRO A 105 -0.83 11.08 15.81
C PRO A 105 -1.61 9.76 15.78
N HIS A 106 -0.94 8.69 15.33
CA HIS A 106 -1.49 7.33 15.32
C HIS A 106 -0.35 6.32 15.30
N ASP A 107 -0.49 5.23 16.09
CA ASP A 107 0.57 4.24 16.25
C ASP A 107 0.77 3.36 15.01
N ASP A 108 -0.32 3.05 14.29
CA ASP A 108 -0.32 2.09 13.17
C ASP A 108 -0.50 2.74 11.79
N LEU A 109 -1.00 3.97 11.71
CA LEU A 109 -1.34 4.63 10.45
C LEU A 109 -0.55 5.93 10.28
N ARG A 110 -0.04 6.14 9.09
CA ARG A 110 0.63 7.39 8.70
C ARG A 110 -0.32 8.26 7.89
N LEU A 111 -1.29 8.84 8.57
CA LEU A 111 -2.31 9.70 7.95
C LEU A 111 -1.83 11.13 7.86
N LEU A 112 -2.06 11.76 6.72
CA LEU A 112 -1.80 13.20 6.56
C LEU A 112 -2.74 13.99 7.47
N ALA A 113 -2.17 14.96 8.19
CA ALA A 113 -2.95 15.88 9.01
C ALA A 113 -3.79 16.83 8.15
N ASP A 114 -3.25 17.18 6.99
CA ASP A 114 -3.92 18.01 6.00
C ASP A 114 -3.87 17.33 4.63
N PHE A 115 -5.01 17.28 3.95
CA PHE A 115 -5.13 16.67 2.63
C PHE A 115 -6.15 17.41 1.78
N GLU A 116 -5.65 18.10 0.77
CA GLU A 116 -6.48 18.78 -0.24
C GLU A 116 -6.39 18.01 -1.56
N PRO A 117 -7.47 17.38 -2.03
CA PRO A 117 -7.47 16.70 -3.31
C PRO A 117 -7.42 17.69 -4.48
N THR A 118 -6.52 17.44 -5.43
CA THR A 118 -6.44 18.16 -6.71
C THR A 118 -7.27 17.50 -7.79
N ASP A 119 -7.40 16.17 -7.71
CA ASP A 119 -8.13 15.37 -8.69
C ASP A 119 -8.91 14.26 -7.98
N GLU A 120 -10.02 13.84 -8.60
CA GLU A 120 -10.87 12.79 -8.08
C GLU A 120 -11.46 11.94 -9.21
N TRP A 121 -11.48 10.62 -9.04
CA TRP A 121 -12.12 9.66 -9.94
C TRP A 121 -12.86 8.59 -9.17
N ILE A 122 -13.94 8.07 -9.76
CA ILE A 122 -14.60 6.86 -9.28
C ILE A 122 -14.21 5.73 -10.23
N LEU A 123 -13.41 4.79 -9.74
CA LEU A 123 -12.98 3.61 -10.48
C LEU A 123 -13.97 2.46 -10.29
N GLY A 124 -14.29 1.80 -11.39
CA GLY A 124 -15.05 0.54 -11.45
C GLY A 124 -14.18 -0.65 -11.82
N PRO A 125 -14.73 -1.87 -11.80
CA PRO A 125 -13.96 -3.09 -12.09
C PRO A 125 -13.23 -3.03 -13.43
N GLY A 126 -11.92 -3.31 -13.39
CA GLY A 126 -11.01 -3.24 -14.54
C GLY A 126 -10.28 -1.91 -14.71
N ASP A 127 -10.72 -0.84 -14.03
CA ASP A 127 -9.98 0.42 -14.03
C ASP A 127 -8.69 0.30 -13.22
N ILE A 128 -7.67 1.04 -13.64
CA ILE A 128 -6.35 1.08 -12.99
C ILE A 128 -5.95 2.54 -12.75
N LEU A 129 -5.54 2.84 -11.53
CA LEU A 129 -4.91 4.11 -11.17
C LEU A 129 -3.45 3.86 -10.79
N TYR A 130 -2.53 4.52 -11.46
CA TYR A 130 -1.13 4.56 -11.06
C TYR A 130 -0.88 5.73 -10.11
N VAL A 131 -0.27 5.43 -8.98
CA VAL A 131 0.16 6.43 -7.99
C VAL A 131 1.68 6.34 -7.83
N PRO A 132 2.42 7.37 -8.23
CA PRO A 132 3.88 7.41 -8.05
C PRO A 132 4.28 7.71 -6.61
N PRO A 133 5.55 7.42 -6.23
CA PRO A 133 6.06 7.70 -4.88
C PRO A 133 5.85 9.14 -4.45
N GLY A 134 5.44 9.31 -3.21
CA GLY A 134 5.24 10.62 -2.57
C GLY A 134 3.92 11.31 -2.91
N VAL A 135 3.12 10.78 -3.82
CA VAL A 135 1.83 11.42 -4.16
C VAL A 135 0.77 11.07 -3.13
N ALA A 136 0.21 12.11 -2.50
CA ALA A 136 -0.86 11.97 -1.53
C ALA A 136 -2.13 11.40 -2.18
N HIS A 137 -2.75 10.41 -1.53
CA HIS A 137 -3.97 9.81 -2.06
C HIS A 137 -4.90 9.31 -0.95
N ASN A 138 -6.18 9.21 -1.28
CA ASN A 138 -7.22 8.75 -0.37
C ASN A 138 -8.25 7.91 -1.15
N GLY A 139 -8.41 6.66 -0.78
CA GLY A 139 -9.35 5.73 -1.40
C GLY A 139 -10.53 5.45 -0.50
N ILE A 140 -11.75 5.73 -0.97
CA ILE A 140 -13.00 5.57 -0.22
C ILE A 140 -13.93 4.66 -1.02
N ALA A 141 -14.41 3.58 -0.41
CA ALA A 141 -15.39 2.70 -1.03
C ALA A 141 -16.72 3.43 -1.32
N VAL A 142 -17.31 3.17 -2.46
CA VAL A 142 -18.62 3.70 -2.88
C VAL A 142 -19.57 2.52 -3.05
N GLY A 143 -20.46 2.37 -2.09
CA GLY A 143 -21.27 1.15 -1.94
C GLY A 143 -20.49 -0.01 -1.30
N ASP A 144 -21.20 -1.09 -1.04
CA ASP A 144 -20.63 -2.31 -0.47
C ASP A 144 -19.85 -3.13 -1.52
N ASP A 145 -19.17 -4.18 -1.08
CA ASP A 145 -18.39 -5.10 -1.92
C ASP A 145 -17.27 -4.41 -2.74
N CYS A 146 -16.63 -3.41 -2.17
CA CYS A 146 -15.53 -2.71 -2.82
C CYS A 146 -14.21 -3.44 -2.60
N MET A 147 -13.59 -3.97 -3.67
CA MET A 147 -12.31 -4.66 -3.60
C MET A 147 -11.29 -4.06 -4.58
N THR A 148 -10.11 -3.74 -4.08
CA THR A 148 -8.99 -3.21 -4.86
C THR A 148 -7.75 -4.08 -4.65
N TYR A 149 -7.05 -4.37 -5.75
CA TYR A 149 -5.72 -4.98 -5.75
C TYR A 149 -4.68 -3.87 -5.86
N SER A 150 -3.81 -3.76 -4.87
CA SER A 150 -2.69 -2.83 -4.87
C SER A 150 -1.44 -3.58 -5.29
N VAL A 151 -0.98 -3.37 -6.51
CA VAL A 151 0.27 -3.96 -7.05
C VAL A 151 1.40 -3.03 -6.67
N GLY A 152 2.17 -3.41 -5.65
CA GLY A 152 3.25 -2.63 -5.06
C GLY A 152 4.61 -2.94 -5.68
N PHE A 153 5.47 -1.91 -5.73
CA PHE A 153 6.83 -2.03 -6.26
C PHE A 153 7.84 -1.49 -5.27
N ARG A 154 8.90 -2.24 -5.02
CA ARG A 154 9.99 -1.79 -4.14
C ARG A 154 10.66 -0.54 -4.66
N ALA A 155 10.91 0.38 -3.76
CA ALA A 155 11.75 1.55 -3.98
C ALA A 155 12.83 1.58 -2.89
N PRO A 156 13.92 0.79 -3.06
CA PRO A 156 14.95 0.69 -2.04
C PRO A 156 15.56 2.07 -1.74
N SER A 157 15.72 2.36 -0.45
CA SER A 157 16.36 3.58 0.00
C SER A 157 17.86 3.59 -0.37
N ARG A 158 18.48 4.76 -0.37
CA ARG A 158 19.91 4.86 -0.59
C ARG A 158 20.72 4.10 0.46
N SER A 159 20.22 4.08 1.71
CA SER A 159 20.87 3.34 2.81
C SER A 159 20.82 1.84 2.60
N GLU A 160 19.69 1.29 2.13
CA GLU A 160 19.57 -0.12 1.76
C GLU A 160 20.51 -0.49 0.62
N LEU A 161 20.56 0.33 -0.44
CA LEU A 161 21.48 0.09 -1.56
C LEU A 161 22.95 0.12 -1.12
N ILE A 162 23.35 1.05 -0.25
CA ILE A 162 24.72 1.12 0.29
C ILE A 162 25.01 -0.09 1.16
N ALA A 163 24.08 -0.52 2.03
CA ALA A 163 24.25 -1.69 2.86
C ALA A 163 24.44 -2.96 2.02
N HIS A 164 23.56 -3.21 1.04
CA HIS A 164 23.70 -4.37 0.16
C HIS A 164 24.98 -4.35 -0.68
N TRP A 165 25.40 -3.17 -1.14
CA TRP A 165 26.65 -3.02 -1.87
C TRP A 165 27.86 -3.30 -0.95
N ALA A 166 27.84 -2.79 0.28
CA ALA A 166 28.90 -3.05 1.26
C ALA A 166 28.97 -4.56 1.62
N ASP A 167 27.83 -5.20 1.86
CA ASP A 167 27.76 -6.63 2.12
C ASP A 167 28.32 -7.45 0.93
N HIS A 168 27.99 -7.05 -0.30
CA HIS A 168 28.55 -7.68 -1.49
C HIS A 168 30.07 -7.54 -1.55
N LEU A 169 30.60 -6.32 -1.35
CA LEU A 169 32.07 -6.09 -1.34
C LEU A 169 32.75 -6.92 -0.26
N ILE A 170 32.18 -6.97 0.96
CA ILE A 170 32.73 -7.76 2.07
C ILE A 170 32.77 -9.24 1.71
N SER A 171 31.77 -9.76 0.98
CA SER A 171 31.72 -11.16 0.56
C SER A 171 32.76 -11.53 -0.50
N GLU A 172 33.33 -10.55 -1.20
CA GLU A 172 34.36 -10.73 -2.23
C GLU A 172 35.80 -10.54 -1.70
N LEU A 173 35.95 -10.10 -0.43
CA LEU A 173 37.27 -9.89 0.19
C LEU A 173 37.82 -11.22 0.72
N ASP A 174 39.09 -11.44 0.47
CA ASP A 174 39.84 -12.59 0.97
C ASP A 174 40.49 -12.28 2.35
N ASP A 175 40.89 -13.35 3.07
CA ASP A 175 41.55 -13.21 4.36
C ASP A 175 42.89 -12.45 4.30
N ASP A 176 43.49 -12.38 3.12
CA ASP A 176 44.73 -11.64 2.84
C ASP A 176 44.52 -10.17 2.51
N ASP A 177 43.26 -9.74 2.29
CA ASP A 177 42.90 -8.32 2.07
C ASP A 177 42.97 -7.55 3.40
N ARG A 178 44.17 -7.14 3.73
CA ARG A 178 44.49 -6.44 4.98
C ARG A 178 44.91 -5.02 4.71
N TYR A 179 44.57 -4.13 5.64
CA TYR A 179 45.13 -2.78 5.63
C TYR A 179 46.68 -2.92 5.78
N ALA A 180 47.39 -2.24 4.88
CA ALA A 180 48.84 -2.14 4.93
C ALA A 180 49.26 -0.65 5.13
N ASP A 181 50.19 -0.40 6.06
CA ASP A 181 50.76 0.93 6.30
C ASP A 181 51.66 1.40 5.14
#